data_e61128542ed0e8de3bd79185c86bc43d
#
_entry.id   e61128542ed0e8de3bd79185c86bc43d
#
_cell.length_a   1.000
_cell.length_b   1.000
_cell.length_c   1.000
_cell.angle_alpha   90.00
_cell.angle_beta   90.00
_cell.angle_gamma   90.00
#
_symmetry.space_group_name_H-M   'P 1'
#
loop_
_entity.id
_entity.type
_entity.pdbx_description
1 polymer ?
#
loop_
_entity_poly.entity_id
_entity_poly.type
_entity_poly.pdbx_seq_one_letter_code
_entity_poly.pdbx_strand_id
1 'polypeptide(L)'
;FPTRRSSDLLGKAAQELVDLPMAREYAVSPLDFEGVTPKLLVKVGDRVKAGTPLFFNKYDERVLFTSPVSGTVSAVNRGEKRKVLDVTVEADATQTYEEFPAVDLKSAAREEIIGQLLRAGLWPMIVQRPYGVIADPNDIPKAVFVSAFDSAPLAPDYNFVLRGERKNPQI
;
A
#
# COMPACT_ATOMS: atom_id res chain seq x y z
N PHE A 1 20.82 -25.92 -0.92
CA PHE A 1 20.40 -24.76 -0.11
C PHE A 1 19.98 -25.26 1.26
N PRO A 2 20.52 -24.70 2.36
CA PRO A 2 20.02 -25.04 3.68
C PRO A 2 18.59 -24.55 3.79
N THR A 3 17.65 -25.48 3.80
CA THR A 3 16.27 -25.17 4.16
C THR A 3 16.30 -24.69 5.60
N ARG A 4 16.11 -23.38 5.82
CA ARG A 4 15.83 -22.86 7.16
C ARG A 4 14.59 -23.59 7.67
N ARG A 5 14.78 -24.43 8.66
CA ARG A 5 13.67 -25.11 9.31
C ARG A 5 12.91 -24.06 10.11
N SER A 6 11.67 -23.77 9.72
CA SER A 6 10.73 -22.98 10.52
C SER A 6 10.48 -23.59 11.91
N SER A 7 10.95 -24.84 12.11
CA SER A 7 10.83 -25.61 13.37
C SER A 7 11.69 -25.08 14.53
N ASP A 8 12.61 -24.15 14.28
CA ASP A 8 13.48 -23.61 15.33
C ASP A 8 12.85 -22.43 16.09
N LEU A 9 11.72 -21.90 15.57
CA LEU A 9 10.95 -20.85 16.23
C LEU A 9 9.75 -21.48 16.94
N LEU A 10 9.85 -21.57 18.28
CA LEU A 10 8.78 -22.06 19.15
C LEU A 10 8.09 -20.87 19.82
N GLY A 11 6.77 -20.87 19.79
CA GLY A 11 5.97 -19.84 20.46
C GLY A 11 4.78 -19.37 19.66
N LYS A 12 4.07 -18.39 20.22
CA LYS A 12 2.99 -17.65 19.58
C LYS A 12 3.24 -16.17 19.80
N ALA A 13 2.78 -15.34 18.86
CA ALA A 13 2.77 -13.89 19.06
C ALA A 13 1.94 -13.54 20.29
N ALA A 14 2.39 -12.57 21.08
CA ALA A 14 1.61 -12.05 22.20
C ALA A 14 0.29 -11.47 21.67
N GLN A 15 -0.80 -11.73 22.38
CA GLN A 15 -2.11 -11.16 22.08
C GLN A 15 -2.24 -9.78 22.73
N GLU A 16 -1.41 -8.85 22.27
CA GLU A 16 -1.29 -7.51 22.80
C GLU A 16 -1.17 -6.53 21.63
N LEU A 17 -1.94 -5.44 21.68
CA LEU A 17 -1.84 -4.32 20.76
C LEU A 17 -0.97 -3.25 21.42
N VAL A 18 0.07 -2.84 20.73
CA VAL A 18 0.98 -1.78 21.19
C VAL A 18 0.72 -0.53 20.38
N ASP A 19 0.29 0.54 21.04
CA ASP A 19 0.15 1.86 20.42
C ASP A 19 1.53 2.50 20.26
N LEU A 20 1.92 2.75 19.02
CA LEU A 20 3.15 3.44 18.68
C LEU A 20 2.85 4.88 18.29
N PRO A 21 3.68 5.86 18.72
CA PRO A 21 3.55 7.22 18.23
C PRO A 21 3.77 7.26 16.72
N MET A 22 3.11 8.19 16.04
CA MET A 22 3.37 8.42 14.62
C MET A 22 4.84 8.73 14.39
N ALA A 23 5.42 8.11 13.35
CA ALA A 23 6.75 8.46 12.90
C ALA A 23 6.75 9.90 12.34
N ARG A 24 7.90 10.56 12.42
CA ARG A 24 8.07 11.90 11.86
C ARG A 24 8.13 11.89 10.34
N GLU A 25 8.71 10.84 9.77
CA GLU A 25 8.92 10.70 8.32
C GLU A 25 8.42 9.36 7.82
N TYR A 26 7.86 9.37 6.62
CA TYR A 26 7.40 8.19 5.89
C TYR A 26 7.97 8.20 4.48
N ALA A 27 8.46 7.06 4.03
CA ALA A 27 9.01 6.91 2.69
C ALA A 27 8.19 5.92 1.87
N VAL A 28 7.94 6.26 0.61
CA VAL A 28 7.33 5.35 -0.37
C VAL A 28 8.38 4.98 -1.40
N SER A 29 8.72 3.69 -1.45
CA SER A 29 9.75 3.15 -2.33
C SER A 29 9.15 2.47 -3.56
N PRO A 30 9.46 2.95 -4.77
CA PRO A 30 9.09 2.22 -6.00
C PRO A 30 9.74 0.84 -6.10
N LEU A 31 10.81 0.58 -5.33
CA LEU A 31 11.55 -0.68 -5.37
C LEU A 31 10.79 -1.84 -4.70
N ASP A 32 9.79 -1.51 -3.88
CA ASP A 32 8.93 -2.49 -3.22
C ASP A 32 7.93 -3.12 -4.20
N PHE A 33 7.84 -2.57 -5.42
CA PHE A 33 6.91 -3.02 -6.46
C PHE A 33 7.66 -3.53 -7.67
N GLU A 34 7.55 -4.82 -7.96
CA GLU A 34 8.22 -5.46 -9.09
C GLU A 34 7.80 -4.85 -10.43
N GLY A 35 8.78 -4.53 -11.28
CA GLY A 35 8.56 -4.01 -12.63
C GLY A 35 8.13 -2.55 -12.72
N VAL A 36 8.05 -1.80 -11.62
CA VAL A 36 7.66 -0.39 -11.62
C VAL A 36 8.80 0.51 -12.04
N THR A 37 8.53 1.38 -13.00
CA THR A 37 9.40 2.50 -13.39
C THR A 37 8.72 3.81 -13.01
N PRO A 38 9.15 4.47 -11.91
CA PRO A 38 8.42 5.63 -11.38
C PRO A 38 8.63 6.89 -12.23
N LYS A 39 7.53 7.63 -12.46
CA LYS A 39 7.53 9.04 -12.88
C LYS A 39 6.96 9.89 -11.77
N LEU A 40 7.75 10.82 -11.26
CA LEU A 40 7.37 11.69 -10.15
C LEU A 40 6.30 12.69 -10.57
N LEU A 41 5.35 12.90 -9.66
CA LEU A 41 4.31 13.93 -9.73
C LEU A 41 4.60 15.08 -8.76
N VAL A 42 5.50 14.86 -7.81
CA VAL A 42 5.86 15.81 -6.76
C VAL A 42 7.35 16.14 -6.78
N LYS A 43 7.70 17.24 -6.16
CA LYS A 43 9.07 17.69 -5.89
C LYS A 43 9.25 18.00 -4.40
N VAL A 44 10.50 18.09 -3.97
CA VAL A 44 10.84 18.50 -2.60
C VAL A 44 10.22 19.87 -2.29
N GLY A 45 9.57 19.96 -1.14
CA GLY A 45 8.85 21.15 -0.66
C GLY A 45 7.35 21.17 -0.99
N ASP A 46 6.85 20.27 -1.83
CA ASP A 46 5.42 20.21 -2.11
C ASP A 46 4.63 19.71 -0.89
N ARG A 47 3.44 20.30 -0.70
CA ARG A 47 2.49 19.86 0.32
C ARG A 47 1.60 18.76 -0.25
N VAL A 48 1.41 17.69 0.52
CA VAL A 48 0.59 16.54 0.16
C VAL A 48 -0.35 16.18 1.29
N LYS A 49 -1.49 15.60 0.93
CA LYS A 49 -2.42 14.93 1.86
C LYS A 49 -2.18 13.43 1.84
N ALA A 50 -2.66 12.72 2.83
CA ALA A 50 -2.75 11.27 2.74
C ALA A 50 -3.66 10.91 1.56
N GLY A 51 -3.15 10.11 0.62
CA GLY A 51 -3.83 9.79 -0.64
C GLY A 51 -3.39 10.62 -1.86
N THR A 52 -2.65 11.73 -1.69
CA THR A 52 -2.11 12.50 -2.82
C THR A 52 -1.09 11.66 -3.60
N PRO A 53 -1.19 11.56 -4.95
CA PRO A 53 -0.23 10.80 -5.75
C PRO A 53 1.18 11.41 -5.71
N LEU A 54 2.17 10.58 -5.39
CA LEU A 54 3.59 10.95 -5.36
C LEU A 54 4.27 10.64 -6.70
N PHE A 55 3.97 9.49 -7.27
CA PHE A 55 4.46 9.06 -8.57
C PHE A 55 3.50 8.06 -9.20
N PHE A 56 3.71 7.78 -10.49
CA PHE A 56 2.98 6.78 -11.24
C PHE A 56 3.93 5.83 -11.98
N ASN A 57 3.40 4.70 -12.46
CA ASN A 57 4.17 3.79 -13.29
C ASN A 57 4.26 4.30 -14.73
N LYS A 58 5.47 4.48 -15.27
CA LYS A 58 5.71 4.95 -16.64
C LYS A 58 4.95 4.14 -17.72
N TYR A 59 4.72 2.87 -17.48
CA TYR A 59 4.08 1.97 -18.45
C TYR A 59 2.55 1.98 -18.38
N ASP A 60 1.97 2.42 -17.25
CA ASP A 60 0.54 2.71 -17.09
C ASP A 60 0.36 3.86 -16.11
N GLU A 61 0.07 5.05 -16.64
CA GLU A 61 -0.07 6.28 -15.86
C GLU A 61 -1.25 6.27 -14.89
N ARG A 62 -2.19 5.32 -15.06
CA ARG A 62 -3.32 5.14 -14.15
C ARG A 62 -2.92 4.51 -12.82
N VAL A 63 -1.78 3.77 -12.80
CA VAL A 63 -1.27 3.10 -11.60
C VAL A 63 -0.51 4.12 -10.76
N LEU A 64 -1.21 4.68 -9.77
CA LEU A 64 -0.72 5.72 -8.89
C LEU A 64 -0.18 5.14 -7.58
N PHE A 65 0.86 5.79 -7.05
CA PHE A 65 1.44 5.50 -5.74
C PHE A 65 1.28 6.75 -4.88
N THR A 66 0.49 6.61 -3.82
CA THR A 66 0.03 7.76 -3.03
C THR A 66 0.78 7.91 -1.72
N SER A 67 0.75 9.12 -1.16
CA SER A 67 1.31 9.39 0.16
C SER A 67 0.50 8.69 1.26
N PRO A 68 1.15 7.99 2.20
CA PRO A 68 0.47 7.39 3.35
C PRO A 68 0.07 8.42 4.40
N VAL A 69 0.66 9.60 4.38
CA VAL A 69 0.43 10.66 5.36
C VAL A 69 0.28 12.03 4.69
N SER A 70 -0.35 12.97 5.38
CA SER A 70 -0.27 14.37 4.98
C SER A 70 0.97 15.04 5.55
N GLY A 71 1.54 15.94 4.77
CA GLY A 71 2.78 16.59 5.16
C GLY A 71 3.48 17.32 4.02
N THR A 72 4.78 17.45 4.15
CA THR A 72 5.65 18.08 3.15
C THR A 72 6.63 17.05 2.59
N VAL A 73 6.80 16.99 1.28
CA VAL A 73 7.83 16.16 0.66
C VAL A 73 9.21 16.68 1.09
N SER A 74 9.88 15.94 1.98
CA SER A 74 11.18 16.33 2.55
C SER A 74 12.34 15.94 1.64
N ALA A 75 12.24 14.78 0.98
CA ALA A 75 13.29 14.30 0.08
C ALA A 75 12.75 13.46 -1.08
N VAL A 76 13.51 13.45 -2.17
CA VAL A 76 13.40 12.47 -3.25
C VAL A 76 14.77 11.84 -3.42
N ASN A 77 14.95 10.68 -2.83
CA ASN A 77 16.22 9.98 -2.84
C ASN A 77 16.45 9.29 -4.18
N ARG A 78 17.66 9.46 -4.70
CA ARG A 78 18.04 8.90 -5.99
C ARG A 78 19.34 8.12 -5.87
N GLY A 79 19.37 6.96 -6.48
CA GLY A 79 20.55 6.12 -6.60
C GLY A 79 21.28 6.34 -7.93
N GLU A 80 22.06 5.33 -8.31
CA GLU A 80 22.78 5.31 -9.57
C GLU A 80 21.86 5.54 -10.78
N LYS A 81 22.39 6.19 -11.81
CA LYS A 81 21.65 6.51 -13.05
C LYS A 81 20.34 7.27 -12.80
N ARG A 82 20.26 8.05 -11.71
CA ARG A 82 19.08 8.82 -11.28
C ARG A 82 17.86 7.98 -10.96
N LYS A 83 18.02 6.70 -10.68
CA LYS A 83 16.93 5.82 -10.25
C LYS A 83 16.30 6.38 -8.96
N VAL A 84 14.99 6.57 -8.93
CA VAL A 84 14.28 6.96 -7.71
C VAL A 84 14.29 5.78 -6.75
N LEU A 85 14.82 5.98 -5.55
CA LEU A 85 14.85 5.00 -4.48
C LEU A 85 13.61 5.11 -3.61
N ASP A 86 13.30 6.33 -3.17
CA ASP A 86 12.10 6.63 -2.41
C ASP A 86 11.71 8.10 -2.51
N VAL A 87 10.50 8.39 -2.09
CA VAL A 87 9.94 9.72 -1.84
C VAL A 87 9.59 9.80 -0.37
N THR A 88 10.25 10.69 0.37
CA THR A 88 10.06 10.88 1.80
C THR A 88 9.14 12.06 2.08
N VAL A 89 8.19 11.86 2.98
CA VAL A 89 7.22 12.89 3.43
C VAL A 89 7.38 13.08 4.94
N GLU A 90 7.65 14.30 5.37
CA GLU A 90 7.59 14.70 6.77
C GLU A 90 6.14 14.91 7.16
N ALA A 91 5.66 14.09 8.11
CA ALA A 91 4.25 14.04 8.48
C ALA A 91 3.81 15.25 9.30
N ASP A 92 2.61 15.72 9.02
CA ASP A 92 1.94 16.73 9.86
C ASP A 92 1.45 16.11 11.17
N ALA A 93 1.41 16.91 12.23
CA ALA A 93 0.83 16.48 13.51
C ALA A 93 -0.67 16.17 13.41
N THR A 94 -1.37 16.88 12.54
CA THR A 94 -2.80 16.62 12.23
C THR A 94 -2.92 16.17 10.80
N GLN A 95 -3.41 14.94 10.59
CA GLN A 95 -3.52 14.36 9.27
C GLN A 95 -4.72 14.91 8.51
N THR A 96 -4.51 15.18 7.22
CA THR A 96 -5.55 15.53 6.25
C THR A 96 -5.56 14.50 5.14
N TYR A 97 -6.75 14.19 4.62
CA TYR A 97 -6.96 13.09 3.66
C TYR A 97 -7.50 13.62 2.34
N GLU A 98 -7.16 12.94 1.25
CA GLU A 98 -7.89 13.13 -0.01
C GLU A 98 -9.26 12.50 0.11
N GLU A 99 -10.26 13.19 -0.42
CA GLU A 99 -11.64 12.69 -0.42
C GLU A 99 -11.91 11.97 -1.74
N PHE A 100 -12.42 10.74 -1.63
CA PHE A 100 -12.84 9.95 -2.78
C PHE A 100 -14.35 9.77 -2.73
N PRO A 101 -15.06 9.90 -3.88
CA PRO A 101 -16.49 9.66 -3.92
C PRO A 101 -16.81 8.22 -3.50
N ALA A 102 -17.83 8.05 -2.67
CA ALA A 102 -18.30 6.73 -2.28
C ALA A 102 -18.88 6.00 -3.50
N VAL A 103 -18.55 4.72 -3.64
CA VAL A 103 -19.08 3.84 -4.70
C VAL A 103 -20.03 2.84 -4.06
N ASP A 104 -21.25 2.75 -4.56
CA ASP A 104 -22.18 1.71 -4.14
C ASP A 104 -21.79 0.37 -4.79
N LEU A 105 -21.12 -0.47 -4.02
CA LEU A 105 -20.61 -1.77 -4.49
C LEU A 105 -21.70 -2.75 -4.97
N LYS A 106 -22.97 -2.50 -4.64
CA LYS A 106 -24.09 -3.35 -5.10
C LYS A 106 -24.54 -3.04 -6.51
N SER A 107 -24.36 -1.80 -6.93
CA SER A 107 -24.82 -1.29 -8.24
C SER A 107 -23.67 -0.88 -9.17
N ALA A 108 -22.47 -0.69 -8.65
CA ALA A 108 -21.32 -0.21 -9.41
C ALA A 108 -20.87 -1.19 -10.49
N ALA A 109 -20.55 -0.66 -11.66
CA ALA A 109 -19.90 -1.42 -12.72
C ALA A 109 -18.43 -1.73 -12.33
N ARG A 110 -17.89 -2.83 -12.88
CA ARG A 110 -16.51 -3.25 -12.64
C ARG A 110 -15.51 -2.13 -12.94
N GLU A 111 -15.71 -1.42 -14.04
CA GLU A 111 -14.85 -0.34 -14.51
C GLU A 111 -14.84 0.84 -13.52
N GLU A 112 -15.96 1.12 -12.88
CA GLU A 112 -16.08 2.16 -11.86
C GLU A 112 -15.28 1.80 -10.61
N ILE A 113 -15.38 0.55 -10.14
CA ILE A 113 -14.62 0.03 -9.00
C ILE A 113 -13.11 0.08 -9.30
N ILE A 114 -12.70 -0.39 -10.47
CA ILE A 114 -11.28 -0.34 -10.90
C ILE A 114 -10.80 1.11 -10.96
N GLY A 115 -11.58 2.00 -11.57
CA GLY A 115 -11.26 3.42 -11.65
C GLY A 115 -11.09 4.08 -10.28
N GLN A 116 -11.90 3.67 -9.30
CA GLN A 116 -11.78 4.15 -7.92
C GLN A 116 -10.52 3.63 -7.23
N LEU A 117 -10.22 2.34 -7.36
CA LEU A 117 -9.01 1.74 -6.78
C LEU A 117 -7.73 2.34 -7.39
N LEU A 118 -7.73 2.62 -8.69
CA LEU A 118 -6.62 3.29 -9.37
C LEU A 118 -6.43 4.71 -8.86
N ARG A 119 -7.49 5.52 -8.77
CA ARG A 119 -7.44 6.90 -8.26
C ARG A 119 -7.01 6.97 -6.80
N ALA A 120 -7.48 6.03 -5.98
CA ALA A 120 -7.11 5.97 -4.55
C ALA A 120 -5.69 5.43 -4.31
N GLY A 121 -4.95 4.99 -5.34
CA GLY A 121 -3.62 4.40 -5.18
C GLY A 121 -3.63 3.03 -4.51
N LEU A 122 -4.76 2.33 -4.51
CA LEU A 122 -4.91 0.99 -3.92
C LEU A 122 -4.61 -0.12 -4.92
N TRP A 123 -4.64 0.17 -6.21
CA TRP A 123 -4.41 -0.82 -7.27
C TRP A 123 -3.06 -1.53 -7.18
N PRO A 124 -1.93 -0.88 -6.79
CA PRO A 124 -0.64 -1.55 -6.63
C PRO A 124 -0.63 -2.71 -5.63
N MET A 125 -1.63 -2.81 -4.74
CA MET A 125 -1.76 -3.92 -3.79
C MET A 125 -2.33 -5.20 -4.46
N ILE A 126 -2.86 -5.10 -5.68
CA ILE A 126 -3.39 -6.24 -6.45
C ILE A 126 -2.29 -6.81 -7.33
N VAL A 127 -1.82 -8.00 -6.97
CA VAL A 127 -0.64 -8.63 -7.58
C VAL A 127 -1.07 -9.78 -8.49
N GLN A 128 -0.53 -9.82 -9.69
CA GLN A 128 -0.77 -10.89 -10.66
C GLN A 128 0.18 -12.07 -10.41
N ARG A 129 -0.38 -13.23 -10.22
CA ARG A 129 0.39 -14.49 -10.13
C ARG A 129 0.60 -15.10 -11.53
N PRO A 130 1.70 -15.81 -11.76
CA PRO A 130 2.78 -16.20 -10.83
C PRO A 130 3.90 -15.16 -10.67
N TYR A 131 3.90 -14.09 -11.45
CA TYR A 131 5.06 -13.19 -11.60
C TYR A 131 5.26 -12.22 -10.44
N GLY A 132 4.24 -11.98 -9.62
CA GLY A 132 4.33 -11.05 -8.50
C GLY A 132 4.34 -9.57 -8.90
N VAL A 133 3.98 -9.25 -10.14
CA VAL A 133 3.86 -7.89 -10.66
C VAL A 133 2.48 -7.31 -10.37
N ILE A 134 2.36 -5.97 -10.42
CA ILE A 134 1.05 -5.30 -10.33
C ILE A 134 0.14 -5.79 -11.45
N ALA A 135 -1.10 -6.13 -11.13
CA ALA A 135 -2.07 -6.63 -12.11
C ALA A 135 -2.40 -5.56 -13.16
N ASP A 136 -2.54 -5.98 -14.43
CA ASP A 136 -3.01 -5.07 -15.48
C ASP A 136 -4.51 -4.77 -15.23
N PRO A 137 -4.89 -3.47 -15.11
CA PRO A 137 -6.29 -3.09 -14.89
C PRO A 137 -7.25 -3.52 -16.02
N ASN A 138 -6.73 -3.77 -17.22
CA ASN A 138 -7.52 -4.19 -18.38
C ASN A 138 -7.79 -5.71 -18.41
N ASP A 139 -6.96 -6.48 -17.72
CA ASP A 139 -7.11 -7.94 -17.69
C ASP A 139 -8.32 -8.35 -16.84
N ILE A 140 -9.00 -9.41 -17.30
CA ILE A 140 -10.05 -10.07 -16.53
C ILE A 140 -9.43 -11.26 -15.81
N PRO A 141 -9.25 -11.20 -14.47
CA PRO A 141 -8.65 -12.30 -13.75
C PRO A 141 -9.58 -13.52 -13.74
N LYS A 142 -9.00 -14.72 -13.81
CA LYS A 142 -9.75 -15.97 -13.65
C LYS A 142 -10.31 -16.11 -12.22
N ALA A 143 -9.58 -15.63 -11.23
CA ALA A 143 -9.97 -15.61 -9.82
C ALA A 143 -9.18 -14.55 -9.06
N VAL A 144 -9.73 -14.06 -7.97
CA VAL A 144 -9.07 -13.17 -7.01
C VAL A 144 -8.90 -13.94 -5.70
N PHE A 145 -7.66 -13.99 -5.20
CA PHE A 145 -7.33 -14.63 -3.93
C PHE A 145 -7.04 -13.56 -2.89
N VAL A 146 -7.77 -13.65 -1.77
CA VAL A 146 -7.54 -12.80 -0.60
C VAL A 146 -6.98 -13.67 0.51
N SER A 147 -5.75 -13.36 0.98
CA SER A 147 -5.17 -14.04 2.12
C SER A 147 -5.70 -13.42 3.41
N ALA A 148 -6.44 -14.21 4.18
CA ALA A 148 -7.06 -13.78 5.44
C ALA A 148 -6.35 -14.38 6.67
N PHE A 149 -5.22 -15.08 6.45
CA PHE A 149 -4.47 -15.68 7.56
C PHE A 149 -3.01 -15.89 7.17
N ASP A 150 -2.14 -15.96 8.17
CA ASP A 150 -0.73 -16.28 8.00
C ASP A 150 -0.37 -17.47 8.89
N SER A 151 0.36 -18.45 8.34
CA SER A 151 0.82 -19.64 9.04
C SER A 151 2.30 -19.60 9.44
N ALA A 152 2.96 -18.46 9.21
CA ALA A 152 4.37 -18.31 9.61
C ALA A 152 4.50 -18.39 11.14
N PRO A 153 5.62 -18.91 11.67
CA PRO A 153 5.91 -18.84 13.09
C PRO A 153 5.88 -17.39 13.57
N LEU A 154 5.23 -17.14 14.71
CA LEU A 154 5.05 -15.81 15.29
C LEU A 154 4.20 -14.84 14.44
N ALA A 155 3.46 -15.35 13.45
CA ALA A 155 2.51 -14.53 12.71
C ALA A 155 1.41 -13.98 13.63
N PRO A 156 0.88 -12.76 13.35
CA PRO A 156 -0.20 -12.20 14.13
C PRO A 156 -1.47 -13.04 14.00
N ASP A 157 -2.20 -13.20 15.11
CA ASP A 157 -3.54 -13.79 15.08
C ASP A 157 -4.55 -12.74 14.60
N TYR A 158 -4.96 -12.83 13.33
CA TYR A 158 -5.94 -11.91 12.75
C TYR A 158 -7.30 -11.96 13.45
N ASN A 159 -7.67 -13.07 14.07
CA ASN A 159 -8.90 -13.10 14.89
C ASN A 159 -8.77 -12.21 16.12
N PHE A 160 -7.56 -12.10 16.69
CA PHE A 160 -7.28 -11.17 17.78
C PHE A 160 -7.26 -9.72 17.28
N VAL A 161 -6.51 -9.44 16.22
CA VAL A 161 -6.36 -8.09 15.65
C VAL A 161 -7.71 -7.50 15.25
N LEU A 162 -8.58 -8.27 14.59
CA LEU A 162 -9.87 -7.80 14.07
C LEU A 162 -11.02 -7.87 15.09
N ARG A 163 -10.78 -8.29 16.34
CA ARG A 163 -11.85 -8.36 17.35
C ARG A 163 -12.51 -7.02 17.63
N GLY A 164 -11.75 -5.93 17.60
CA GLY A 164 -12.25 -4.56 17.77
C GLY A 164 -13.12 -4.10 16.58
N GLU A 165 -12.69 -4.42 15.37
CA GLU A 165 -13.30 -3.99 14.12
C GLU A 165 -14.64 -4.68 13.84
N ARG A 166 -14.85 -5.91 14.35
CA ARG A 166 -16.14 -6.61 14.21
C ARG A 166 -17.32 -5.89 14.88
N LYS A 167 -17.06 -4.89 15.71
CA LYS A 167 -18.10 -4.04 16.34
C LYS A 167 -18.44 -2.82 15.49
N ASN A 168 -17.70 -2.55 14.42
CA ASN A 168 -17.97 -1.47 13.50
C ASN A 168 -18.87 -1.97 12.35
N PRO A 169 -20.17 -1.58 12.30
CA PRO A 169 -21.10 -2.07 11.28
C PRO A 169 -20.83 -1.51 9.87
N GLN A 170 -19.75 -0.75 9.68
CA GLN A 170 -19.36 -0.13 8.39
C GLN A 170 -18.24 -0.88 7.66
N ILE A 171 -17.78 -2.02 8.17
CA ILE A 171 -16.80 -2.90 7.52
C ILE A 171 -17.49 -4.22 7.12
#